data_555b718ab1b7a0cbf45b93370d7f1605
#
_entry.id   555b718ab1b7a0cbf45b93370d7f1605
#
_cell.length_a   1.000
_cell.length_b   1.000
_cell.length_c   1.000
_cell.angle_alpha   90.00
_cell.angle_beta   90.00
_cell.angle_gamma   90.00
#
_symmetry.space_group_name_H-M   'P 1'
#
loop_
_entity.id
_entity.type
_entity.pdbx_description
1 polymer ?
#
loop_
_entity_poly.entity_id
_entity_poly.type
_entity_poly.pdbx_seq_one_letter_code
_entity_poly.pdbx_strand_id
1 'polypeptide(L)'
;MGLFDLFRKKPKKNEDDFLARMEAMVNKIKEEEGTEYDELPNHRGEYGYSIDNPILLTSVSESRNYLDRLIYIKPGSSQYTWQRTGSMQSNIVSTPIDEYNLLDTEFNVVKTIYIWPYNKINSNKVPEGFGLMDY
;
A
#
# COMPACT_ATOMS: atom_id res chain seq x y z
N MET A 1 -29.23 35.31 1.77
CA MET A 1 -28.34 34.22 1.38
C MET A 1 -27.87 34.43 -0.02
N GLY A 2 -26.64 34.58 -0.13
CA GLY A 2 -26.11 35.01 -1.37
C GLY A 2 -25.32 33.95 -2.10
N LEU A 3 -24.58 34.44 -3.06
CA LEU A 3 -23.72 33.68 -3.93
C LEU A 3 -22.73 32.78 -3.18
N PHE A 4 -22.30 33.21 -1.98
CA PHE A 4 -21.35 32.48 -1.16
C PHE A 4 -21.86 31.12 -0.66
N ASP A 5 -23.14 31.02 -0.35
CA ASP A 5 -23.74 29.77 0.10
C ASP A 5 -23.87 28.74 -1.03
N LEU A 6 -24.11 29.22 -2.23
CA LEU A 6 -24.13 28.37 -3.42
C LEU A 6 -22.75 27.78 -3.73
N PHE A 7 -21.70 28.59 -3.61
CA PHE A 7 -20.34 28.12 -3.86
C PHE A 7 -19.84 27.17 -2.78
N ARG A 8 -20.26 27.34 -1.54
CA ARG A 8 -19.89 26.43 -0.44
C ARG A 8 -20.58 25.08 -0.51
N LYS A 9 -21.85 25.05 -0.89
CA LYS A 9 -22.62 23.81 -0.93
C LYS A 9 -22.25 22.90 -2.09
N LYS A 10 -22.03 23.46 -3.28
CA LYS A 10 -21.70 22.66 -4.47
C LYS A 10 -20.37 21.91 -4.37
N PRO A 11 -19.22 22.53 -4.01
CA PRO A 11 -17.96 21.80 -3.88
C PRO A 11 -18.03 20.72 -2.82
N LYS A 12 -18.65 21.00 -1.68
CA LYS A 12 -18.77 20.04 -0.57
C LYS A 12 -19.61 18.83 -0.96
N LYS A 13 -20.71 19.04 -1.67
CA LYS A 13 -21.59 17.96 -2.13
C LYS A 13 -20.89 17.11 -3.19
N ASN A 14 -20.14 17.72 -4.09
CA ASN A 14 -19.37 17.01 -5.11
C ASN A 14 -18.22 16.22 -4.50
N GLU A 15 -17.57 16.76 -3.46
CA GLU A 15 -16.53 16.04 -2.72
C GLU A 15 -17.09 14.81 -2.01
N ASP A 16 -18.23 14.95 -1.34
CA ASP A 16 -18.88 13.85 -0.65
C ASP A 16 -19.30 12.74 -1.63
N ASP A 17 -19.83 13.09 -2.79
CA ASP A 17 -20.20 12.15 -3.84
C ASP A 17 -18.96 11.47 -4.43
N PHE A 18 -17.89 12.22 -4.65
CA PHE A 18 -16.62 11.70 -5.16
C PHE A 18 -16.01 10.70 -4.17
N LEU A 19 -15.93 11.07 -2.89
CA LEU A 19 -15.40 10.20 -1.85
C LEU A 19 -16.22 8.93 -1.69
N ALA A 20 -17.55 9.05 -1.75
CA ALA A 20 -18.43 7.89 -1.67
C ALA A 20 -18.23 6.93 -2.84
N ARG A 21 -18.03 7.46 -4.04
CA ARG A 21 -17.75 6.65 -5.24
C ARG A 21 -16.40 5.97 -5.14
N MET A 22 -15.38 6.67 -4.66
CA MET A 22 -14.04 6.11 -4.46
C MET A 22 -14.08 4.99 -3.43
N GLU A 23 -14.76 5.20 -2.32
CA GLU A 23 -14.92 4.19 -1.28
C GLU A 23 -15.65 2.95 -1.80
N ALA A 24 -16.73 3.14 -2.56
CA ALA A 24 -17.48 2.05 -3.16
C ALA A 24 -16.60 1.26 -4.14
N MET A 25 -15.79 1.94 -4.94
CA MET A 25 -14.86 1.32 -5.88
C MET A 25 -13.79 0.49 -5.17
N VAL A 26 -13.19 1.05 -4.13
CA VAL A 26 -12.18 0.36 -3.31
C VAL A 26 -12.79 -0.89 -2.65
N ASN A 27 -13.99 -0.76 -2.08
CA ASN A 27 -14.68 -1.89 -1.46
C ASN A 27 -15.00 -2.99 -2.46
N LYS A 28 -15.37 -2.63 -3.68
CA LYS A 28 -15.62 -3.59 -4.75
C LYS A 28 -14.34 -4.34 -5.13
N ILE A 29 -13.21 -3.65 -5.24
CA ILE A 29 -11.91 -4.27 -5.54
C ILE A 29 -11.55 -5.25 -4.43
N LYS A 30 -11.68 -4.86 -3.17
CA LYS A 30 -11.41 -5.73 -2.02
C LYS A 30 -12.28 -6.98 -2.05
N GLU A 31 -13.54 -6.82 -2.35
CA GLU A 31 -14.50 -7.93 -2.39
C GLU A 31 -14.20 -8.89 -3.53
N GLU A 32 -13.88 -8.39 -4.72
CA GLU A 32 -13.67 -9.21 -5.91
C GLU A 32 -12.26 -9.80 -6.01
N GLU A 33 -11.24 -9.05 -5.61
CA GLU A 33 -9.84 -9.44 -5.80
C GLU A 33 -9.06 -9.66 -4.52
N GLY A 34 -9.52 -9.09 -3.39
CA GLY A 34 -8.87 -9.24 -2.11
C GLY A 34 -8.98 -10.65 -1.55
N THR A 35 -8.05 -10.99 -0.67
CA THR A 35 -8.01 -12.30 0.00
C THR A 35 -7.91 -12.13 1.52
N GLU A 36 -8.25 -13.18 2.25
CA GLU A 36 -8.07 -13.25 3.71
C GLU A 36 -6.75 -13.91 4.09
N TYR A 37 -5.87 -14.12 3.12
CA TYR A 37 -4.55 -14.72 3.30
C TYR A 37 -3.45 -13.67 3.11
N ASP A 38 -2.23 -14.04 3.47
CA ASP A 38 -1.07 -13.15 3.35
C ASP A 38 -0.56 -13.00 1.92
N GLU A 39 -0.94 -13.91 1.03
CA GLU A 39 -0.53 -13.87 -0.37
C GLU A 39 -1.72 -14.04 -1.29
N LEU A 40 -1.67 -13.43 -2.47
CA LEU A 40 -2.69 -13.62 -3.50
C LEU A 40 -2.65 -15.04 -4.03
N PRO A 41 -3.80 -15.63 -4.45
CA PRO A 41 -3.85 -17.01 -4.90
C PRO A 41 -2.94 -17.32 -6.09
N ASN A 42 -2.74 -16.37 -6.98
CA ASN A 42 -1.95 -16.52 -8.20
C ASN A 42 -0.59 -15.83 -8.12
N HIS A 43 -0.08 -15.60 -6.92
CA HIS A 43 1.20 -14.94 -6.72
C HIS A 43 2.37 -15.72 -7.34
N ARG A 44 3.43 -15.00 -7.70
CA ARG A 44 4.69 -15.57 -8.20
C ARG A 44 5.87 -14.76 -7.67
N GLY A 45 6.93 -15.49 -7.32
CA GLY A 45 8.15 -14.86 -6.85
C GLY A 45 8.17 -14.63 -5.35
N GLU A 46 9.20 -13.96 -4.88
CA GLU A 46 9.43 -13.72 -3.46
C GLU A 46 8.50 -12.66 -2.90
N TYR A 47 7.93 -12.95 -1.75
CA TYR A 47 6.99 -12.06 -1.08
C TYR A 47 7.57 -10.66 -0.85
N GLY A 48 6.86 -9.65 -1.31
CA GLY A 48 7.22 -8.25 -1.18
C GLY A 48 8.28 -7.77 -2.19
N TYR A 49 9.09 -8.65 -2.73
CA TYR A 49 10.14 -8.29 -3.68
C TYR A 49 9.72 -8.46 -5.14
N SER A 50 8.73 -9.24 -5.40
CA SER A 50 8.17 -9.43 -6.74
C SER A 50 6.89 -8.61 -6.90
N ILE A 51 6.74 -7.93 -8.03
CA ILE A 51 5.49 -7.24 -8.35
C ILE A 51 4.32 -8.22 -8.42
N ASP A 52 4.60 -9.49 -8.73
CA ASP A 52 3.58 -10.53 -8.78
C ASP A 52 3.35 -11.22 -7.43
N ASN A 53 4.01 -10.77 -6.36
CA ASN A 53 3.78 -11.22 -5.00
C ASN A 53 3.94 -10.05 -4.02
N PRO A 54 3.09 -9.04 -4.12
CA PRO A 54 3.20 -7.84 -3.29
C PRO A 54 2.74 -8.10 -1.85
N ILE A 55 3.21 -7.26 -0.94
CA ILE A 55 2.69 -7.19 0.42
C ILE A 55 1.23 -6.74 0.36
N LEU A 56 0.34 -7.45 1.05
CA LEU A 56 -1.09 -7.19 1.01
C LEU A 56 -1.53 -6.39 2.24
N LEU A 57 -2.05 -5.20 2.00
CA LEU A 57 -2.54 -4.30 3.04
C LEU A 57 -3.90 -3.72 2.64
N THR A 58 -4.62 -3.14 3.61
CA THR A 58 -6.00 -2.70 3.38
C THR A 58 -6.14 -1.27 2.88
N SER A 59 -5.10 -0.46 3.00
CA SER A 59 -5.14 0.95 2.60
C SER A 59 -3.73 1.52 2.46
N VAL A 60 -3.63 2.71 1.85
CA VAL A 60 -2.37 3.46 1.77
C VAL A 60 -1.90 3.86 3.17
N SER A 61 -2.83 4.21 4.06
CA SER A 61 -2.50 4.51 5.46
C SER A 61 -1.85 3.31 6.16
N GLU A 62 -2.39 2.11 5.95
CA GLU A 62 -1.80 0.89 6.50
C GLU A 62 -0.46 0.55 5.84
N SER A 63 -0.27 0.93 4.58
CA SER A 63 1.03 0.79 3.92
C SER A 63 2.11 1.61 4.63
N ARG A 64 1.79 2.86 4.98
CA ARG A 64 2.70 3.72 5.73
C ARG A 64 3.01 3.16 7.11
N ASN A 65 1.99 2.69 7.83
CA ASN A 65 2.18 2.06 9.13
C ASN A 65 3.09 0.83 9.05
N TYR A 66 2.87 0.02 8.04
CA TYR A 66 3.69 -1.18 7.80
C TYR A 66 5.14 -0.80 7.53
N LEU A 67 5.38 0.16 6.63
CA LEU A 67 6.72 0.61 6.28
C LEU A 67 7.45 1.22 7.48
N ASP A 68 6.76 1.97 8.33
CA ASP A 68 7.34 2.57 9.53
C ASP A 68 7.71 1.52 10.59
N ARG A 69 7.05 0.36 10.57
CA ARG A 69 7.31 -0.75 11.50
C ARG A 69 8.33 -1.75 10.97
N LEU A 70 8.69 -1.66 9.71
CA LEU A 70 9.57 -2.62 9.06
C LEU A 70 11.02 -2.42 9.50
N ILE A 71 11.68 -3.48 9.94
CA ILE A 71 13.06 -3.45 10.41
C ILE A 71 13.88 -4.38 9.54
N TYR A 72 15.02 -3.89 9.05
CA TYR A 72 15.98 -4.72 8.35
C TYR A 72 16.86 -5.44 9.37
N ILE A 73 16.81 -6.78 9.37
CA ILE A 73 17.44 -7.59 10.40
C ILE A 73 18.95 -7.81 10.16
N LYS A 74 19.45 -7.50 8.97
CA LYS A 74 20.85 -7.68 8.63
C LYS A 74 21.76 -6.92 9.58
N PRO A 75 22.83 -7.54 10.12
CA PRO A 75 23.73 -6.86 11.05
C PRO A 75 24.30 -5.56 10.48
N GLY A 76 24.24 -4.49 11.27
CA GLY A 76 24.76 -3.18 10.89
C GLY A 76 23.82 -2.30 10.09
N SER A 77 22.62 -2.75 9.76
CA SER A 77 21.66 -2.02 8.93
C SER A 77 20.31 -1.90 9.61
N SER A 78 20.26 -1.28 10.79
CA SER A 78 19.05 -1.20 11.59
C SER A 78 18.11 -0.07 11.23
N GLN A 79 18.55 0.94 10.46
CA GLN A 79 17.74 2.10 10.12
C GLN A 79 17.68 2.34 8.63
N TYR A 80 16.49 2.66 8.14
CA TYR A 80 16.26 3.10 6.77
C TYR A 80 15.05 4.02 6.73
N THR A 81 14.93 4.75 5.63
CA THR A 81 13.72 5.49 5.30
C THR A 81 13.10 4.86 4.06
N TRP A 82 11.88 5.24 3.75
CA TRP A 82 11.20 4.73 2.56
C TRP A 82 10.73 5.87 1.67
N GLN A 83 10.65 5.59 0.38
CA GLN A 83 10.20 6.52 -0.61
C GLN A 83 9.32 5.79 -1.62
N ARG A 84 8.10 6.29 -1.83
CA ARG A 84 7.24 5.77 -2.89
C ARG A 84 7.78 6.23 -4.25
N THR A 85 8.03 5.30 -5.14
CA THR A 85 8.59 5.60 -6.47
C THR A 85 7.54 5.60 -7.56
N GLY A 86 6.37 5.04 -7.31
CA GLY A 86 5.29 5.01 -8.27
C GLY A 86 4.39 3.81 -8.08
N SER A 87 3.63 3.51 -9.12
CA SER A 87 2.80 2.32 -9.16
C SER A 87 2.93 1.65 -10.52
N MET A 88 2.76 0.33 -10.55
CA MET A 88 2.96 -0.48 -11.74
C MET A 88 1.81 -1.45 -11.92
N GLN A 89 1.48 -1.74 -13.16
CA GLN A 89 0.50 -2.76 -13.50
C GLN A 89 1.11 -4.16 -13.38
N SER A 90 0.30 -5.08 -12.87
CA SER A 90 0.61 -6.50 -12.87
C SER A 90 -0.59 -7.27 -13.40
N ASN A 91 -0.36 -8.48 -13.90
CA ASN A 91 -1.44 -9.32 -14.40
C ASN A 91 -2.22 -10.05 -13.30
N ILE A 92 -1.76 -9.97 -12.06
CA ILE A 92 -2.40 -10.68 -10.94
C ILE A 92 -3.57 -9.93 -10.31
N VAL A 93 -3.62 -8.60 -10.46
CA VAL A 93 -4.71 -7.74 -9.98
C VAL A 93 -5.01 -6.67 -11.01
N SER A 94 -6.23 -6.12 -10.96
CA SER A 94 -6.68 -5.13 -11.93
C SER A 94 -6.17 -3.71 -11.65
N THR A 95 -5.77 -3.44 -10.41
CA THR A 95 -5.30 -2.12 -9.99
C THR A 95 -3.78 -2.08 -9.88
N PRO A 96 -3.17 -0.89 -10.03
CA PRO A 96 -1.72 -0.79 -9.90
C PRO A 96 -1.21 -1.20 -8.52
N ILE A 97 0.00 -1.73 -8.50
CA ILE A 97 0.73 -2.11 -7.30
C ILE A 97 1.75 -1.01 -7.00
N ASP A 98 1.80 -0.55 -5.76
CA ASP A 98 2.70 0.52 -5.35
C ASP A 98 4.13 0.00 -5.17
N GLU A 99 5.09 0.78 -5.67
CA GLU A 99 6.51 0.48 -5.53
C GLU A 99 7.15 1.43 -4.53
N TYR A 100 7.95 0.89 -3.62
CA TYR A 100 8.70 1.65 -2.61
C TYR A 100 10.17 1.25 -2.62
N ASN A 101 11.04 2.25 -2.55
CA ASN A 101 12.45 2.04 -2.27
C ASN A 101 12.71 2.24 -0.79
N LEU A 102 13.49 1.34 -0.22
CA LEU A 102 14.00 1.46 1.14
C LEU A 102 15.43 1.99 1.07
N LEU A 103 15.68 3.08 1.79
CA LEU A 103 16.93 3.83 1.71
C LEU A 103 17.69 3.74 3.02
N ASP A 104 19.01 3.57 2.94
CA ASP A 104 19.87 3.62 4.12
C ASP A 104 20.11 5.08 4.56
N THR A 105 20.97 5.28 5.56
CA THR A 105 21.27 6.62 6.09
C THR A 105 22.03 7.50 5.09
N GLU A 106 22.63 6.92 4.07
CA GLU A 106 23.31 7.63 2.98
C GLU A 106 22.43 7.79 1.74
N PHE A 107 21.13 7.47 1.87
CA PHE A 107 20.15 7.52 0.78
C PHE A 107 20.42 6.55 -0.38
N ASN A 108 21.17 5.49 -0.12
CA ASN A 108 21.32 4.40 -1.08
C ASN A 108 20.11 3.47 -1.00
N VAL A 109 19.66 2.98 -2.15
CA VAL A 109 18.58 1.99 -2.19
C VAL A 109 19.07 0.65 -1.68
N VAL A 110 18.52 0.20 -0.58
CA VAL A 110 18.83 -1.10 0.02
C VAL A 110 17.99 -2.20 -0.60
N LYS A 111 16.70 -1.95 -0.74
CA LYS A 111 15.72 -2.88 -1.30
C LYS A 111 14.60 -2.10 -1.98
N THR A 112 13.95 -2.75 -2.95
CA THR A 112 12.70 -2.29 -3.54
C THR A 112 11.61 -3.27 -3.18
N ILE A 113 10.50 -2.77 -2.67
CA ILE A 113 9.37 -3.62 -2.28
C ILE A 113 8.07 -3.13 -2.91
N TYR A 114 7.11 -4.04 -3.01
CA TYR A 114 5.82 -3.81 -3.64
C TYR A 114 4.70 -4.03 -2.65
N ILE A 115 3.71 -3.15 -2.66
CA ILE A 115 2.54 -3.21 -1.79
C ILE A 115 1.27 -3.05 -2.63
N TRP A 116 0.30 -3.92 -2.38
CA TRP A 116 -1.05 -3.77 -2.93
C TRP A 116 -2.01 -3.37 -1.81
N PRO A 117 -2.51 -2.11 -1.81
CA PRO A 117 -3.26 -1.56 -0.68
C PRO A 117 -4.78 -1.75 -0.80
N TYR A 118 -5.23 -2.82 -1.42
CA TYR A 118 -6.67 -3.09 -1.64
C TYR A 118 -7.10 -4.45 -1.13
N ASN A 119 -6.36 -5.03 -0.20
CA ASN A 119 -6.69 -6.34 0.34
C ASN A 119 -7.77 -6.28 1.43
N LYS A 120 -8.35 -7.42 1.75
CA LYS A 120 -9.36 -7.54 2.80
C LYS A 120 -8.78 -7.46 4.19
N ILE A 121 -7.53 -7.92 4.36
CA ILE A 121 -6.83 -7.92 5.64
C ILE A 121 -5.43 -7.32 5.48
N ASN A 122 -4.87 -6.84 6.58
CA ASN A 122 -3.46 -6.44 6.63
C ASN A 122 -2.60 -7.66 6.92
N SER A 123 -1.66 -7.94 6.02
CA SER A 123 -0.71 -9.02 6.21
C SER A 123 0.30 -8.67 7.30
N ASN A 124 0.66 -9.66 8.11
CA ASN A 124 1.79 -9.56 9.03
C ASN A 124 3.04 -10.26 8.47
N LYS A 125 2.94 -10.86 7.30
CA LYS A 125 4.07 -11.48 6.63
C LYS A 125 5.03 -10.39 6.13
N VAL A 126 6.33 -10.65 6.24
CA VAL A 126 7.37 -9.71 5.84
C VAL A 126 8.24 -10.30 4.75
N PRO A 127 8.83 -9.45 3.89
CA PRO A 127 9.85 -9.91 2.95
C PRO A 127 11.06 -10.50 3.69
N GLU A 128 11.74 -11.43 3.06
CA GLU A 128 12.91 -12.05 3.65
C GLU A 128 13.96 -11.00 4.07
N GLY A 129 14.50 -11.15 5.26
CA GLY A 129 15.47 -10.22 5.84
C GLY A 129 14.86 -9.11 6.67
N PHE A 130 13.54 -9.02 6.76
CA PHE A 130 12.83 -8.01 7.55
C PHE A 130 12.03 -8.61 8.69
N GLY A 131 11.73 -7.78 9.66
CA GLY A 131 10.77 -8.03 10.72
C GLY A 131 9.86 -6.83 10.89
N LEU A 132 8.78 -6.97 11.65
CA LEU A 132 7.88 -5.86 11.99
C LEU A 132 7.98 -5.56 13.48
N MET A 133 8.20 -4.28 13.81
CA MET A 133 8.11 -3.83 15.20
C MET A 133 6.64 -3.81 15.63
N ASP A 134 6.40 -4.17 16.89
CA ASP A 134 5.10 -3.97 17.51
C ASP A 134 4.89 -2.46 17.76
N TYR A 135 3.63 -2.06 17.81
CA TYR A 135 3.29 -0.68 18.16
C TYR A 135 3.67 -0.35 19.60
#